data_960845bc407df17446ea1c538743bdf2
#
_entry.id   960845bc407df17446ea1c538743bdf2
#
_cell.length_a   1.000
_cell.length_b   1.000
_cell.length_c   1.000
_cell.angle_alpha   90.00
_cell.angle_beta   90.00
_cell.angle_gamma   90.00
#
_symmetry.space_group_name_H-M   'P 1'
#
loop_
_entity.id
_entity.type
_entity.pdbx_description
1 polymer ?
#
loop_
_entity_poly.entity_id
_entity_poly.type
_entity_poly.pdbx_seq_one_letter_code
_entity_poly.pdbx_strand_id
1 'polypeptide(L)'
;VAAIVAALVAGTAGGVVGAQLADDDAGTAGSSTEAVATTPVSGPVEGSSDEPVAAVAAAVSPAVVQLESSTGLGTGFVYDESGLILTAHHVVEGAEEVQVRFADGSRLTGQVLGGDPSTDVAVVKVEPDEDLAVATLATGVDVTVGQLAIAIGSPFGLDQTVTSGIVSAVGRSSETPGGVIPAIQTDAPINSGNSGGALVDRQGRIIGINDSIITGGGESNGNLGIGFAIPIDIAKLVADRIVAGESTEAGYLGVEGAEATGNRAGAAIAAVEAGSPAADAGLTEGDVVVAVGGQRVSSMTDLAAKIRTSLPGDDVTLTIEREGQELDVTVQLGTAPAN
;
A
#
# COMPACT_ATOMS: atom_id res chain seq x y z
N VAL A 1 18.50 -47.07 -26.36
CA VAL A 1 19.04 -46.54 -27.62
C VAL A 1 18.03 -46.87 -28.71
N ALA A 2 17.58 -45.87 -29.46
CA ALA A 2 16.64 -45.93 -30.59
C ALA A 2 15.13 -45.86 -30.17
N ALA A 3 14.59 -44.66 -30.30
CA ALA A 3 13.29 -44.38 -30.96
C ALA A 3 12.72 -43.04 -30.46
N ILE A 4 13.15 -41.90 -31.01
CA ILE A 4 12.37 -40.66 -31.14
C ILE A 4 13.01 -39.85 -32.28
N VAL A 5 12.65 -40.23 -33.51
CA VAL A 5 12.77 -39.37 -34.70
C VAL A 5 11.68 -39.83 -35.65
N ALA A 6 10.51 -39.21 -35.56
CA ALA A 6 9.50 -39.21 -36.64
C ALA A 6 8.23 -38.46 -36.15
N ALA A 7 8.18 -37.15 -36.26
CA ALA A 7 6.94 -36.37 -36.37
C ALA A 7 7.24 -34.89 -36.66
N LEU A 8 7.80 -34.64 -37.82
CA LEU A 8 8.00 -33.26 -38.32
C LEU A 8 8.00 -33.30 -39.83
N VAL A 9 6.87 -33.63 -40.45
CA VAL A 9 6.50 -33.28 -41.84
C VAL A 9 5.02 -33.66 -42.03
N ALA A 10 4.09 -32.72 -41.79
CA ALA A 10 2.77 -32.69 -42.44
C ALA A 10 2.02 -31.44 -41.93
N GLY A 11 2.07 -30.36 -42.69
CA GLY A 11 1.33 -29.13 -42.32
C GLY A 11 1.59 -27.94 -43.24
N THR A 12 1.93 -28.11 -44.48
CA THR A 12 2.00 -27.05 -45.45
C THR A 12 1.23 -27.40 -46.72
N ALA A 13 -0.09 -27.39 -46.67
CA ALA A 13 -0.94 -27.29 -47.88
C ALA A 13 -2.38 -26.95 -47.42
N GLY A 14 -2.78 -25.70 -47.50
CA GLY A 14 -4.15 -25.28 -47.22
C GLY A 14 -4.33 -23.80 -46.99
N GLY A 15 -3.91 -22.95 -47.95
CA GLY A 15 -4.07 -21.51 -47.72
C GLY A 15 -3.84 -20.65 -48.96
N VAL A 16 -4.25 -21.09 -50.14
CA VAL A 16 -4.26 -20.25 -51.33
C VAL A 16 -5.53 -20.56 -52.14
N VAL A 17 -6.67 -20.07 -51.68
CA VAL A 17 -7.86 -19.75 -52.53
C VAL A 17 -8.69 -18.73 -51.75
N GLY A 18 -8.65 -17.47 -52.14
CA GLY A 18 -9.49 -16.43 -51.51
C GLY A 18 -9.10 -15.00 -51.83
N ALA A 19 -8.32 -14.79 -52.88
CA ALA A 19 -7.99 -13.44 -53.30
C ALA A 19 -8.32 -13.28 -54.81
N GLN A 20 -9.56 -13.07 -55.11
CA GLN A 20 -10.04 -12.42 -56.32
C GLN A 20 -11.54 -12.16 -56.15
N LEU A 21 -11.86 -10.90 -55.91
CA LEU A 21 -13.07 -10.16 -56.34
C LEU A 21 -13.29 -8.98 -55.39
N ALA A 22 -12.68 -7.86 -55.69
CA ALA A 22 -13.25 -6.52 -55.55
C ALA A 22 -12.20 -5.51 -56.05
N ASP A 23 -12.38 -5.12 -57.27
CA ASP A 23 -11.78 -3.93 -57.86
C ASP A 23 -12.48 -2.66 -57.37
N ASP A 24 -11.72 -1.57 -57.40
CA ASP A 24 -12.12 -0.17 -57.37
C ASP A 24 -12.69 0.45 -56.09
N ASP A 25 -11.82 1.11 -55.30
CA ASP A 25 -11.84 2.57 -55.16
C ASP A 25 -10.54 3.08 -54.48
N ALA A 26 -9.86 3.98 -55.20
CA ALA A 26 -8.64 4.63 -54.70
C ALA A 26 -9.01 5.74 -53.71
N GLY A 27 -8.80 5.47 -52.44
CA GLY A 27 -8.85 6.44 -51.35
C GLY A 27 -7.57 6.39 -50.56
N THR A 28 -6.71 7.39 -50.72
CA THR A 28 -5.48 7.64 -49.96
C THR A 28 -5.83 7.79 -48.47
N ALA A 29 -5.75 6.74 -47.68
CA ALA A 29 -5.81 6.83 -46.22
C ALA A 29 -4.38 6.97 -45.68
N GLY A 30 -4.03 8.17 -45.31
CA GLY A 30 -2.86 8.45 -44.48
C GLY A 30 -2.98 7.73 -43.16
N SER A 31 -1.98 6.91 -42.84
CA SER A 31 -1.83 6.30 -41.52
C SER A 31 -1.48 7.42 -40.52
N SER A 32 -2.49 8.01 -39.92
CA SER A 32 -2.32 8.81 -38.73
C SER A 32 -2.16 7.85 -37.57
N THR A 33 -0.95 7.72 -37.07
CA THR A 33 -0.69 7.17 -35.74
C THR A 33 -1.32 8.16 -34.77
N GLU A 34 -2.54 7.87 -34.31
CA GLU A 34 -3.11 8.61 -33.17
C GLU A 34 -2.23 8.33 -31.95
N ALA A 35 -1.50 9.35 -31.53
CA ALA A 35 -0.91 9.38 -30.22
C ALA A 35 -2.04 9.25 -29.20
N VAL A 36 -2.02 8.19 -28.38
CA VAL A 36 -2.93 8.03 -27.25
C VAL A 36 -2.64 9.19 -26.30
N ALA A 37 -3.50 10.19 -26.30
CA ALA A 37 -3.42 11.28 -25.38
C ALA A 37 -3.65 10.71 -23.97
N THR A 38 -2.61 10.70 -23.15
CA THR A 38 -2.70 10.40 -21.71
C THR A 38 -3.38 11.58 -21.01
N THR A 39 -4.69 11.50 -20.84
CA THR A 39 -5.41 12.45 -20.00
C THR A 39 -5.15 12.11 -18.54
N PRO A 40 -4.82 13.11 -17.69
CA PRO A 40 -4.68 12.88 -16.24
C PRO A 40 -5.99 12.34 -15.67
N VAL A 41 -5.90 11.28 -14.87
CA VAL A 41 -7.05 10.68 -14.19
C VAL A 41 -7.45 11.57 -13.02
N SER A 42 -8.25 12.58 -13.30
CA SER A 42 -8.82 13.47 -12.28
C SER A 42 -10.31 13.19 -12.16
N GLY A 43 -10.68 12.35 -11.16
CA GLY A 43 -12.08 12.12 -10.82
C GLY A 43 -12.45 10.64 -10.62
N PRO A 44 -13.62 10.37 -10.01
CA PRO A 44 -14.11 9.01 -9.83
C PRO A 44 -14.32 8.32 -11.19
N VAL A 45 -13.88 7.07 -11.29
CA VAL A 45 -14.09 6.26 -12.49
C VAL A 45 -15.56 5.89 -12.59
N GLU A 46 -16.28 6.44 -13.59
CA GLU A 46 -17.58 5.94 -13.99
C GLU A 46 -17.36 4.65 -14.81
N GLY A 47 -17.12 3.53 -14.11
CA GLY A 47 -16.95 2.24 -14.76
C GLY A 47 -18.24 1.72 -15.36
N SER A 48 -18.19 1.08 -16.51
CA SER A 48 -19.28 0.25 -17.01
C SER A 48 -19.60 -0.82 -15.94
N SER A 49 -20.85 -1.10 -15.68
CA SER A 49 -21.31 -2.03 -14.66
C SER A 49 -20.82 -3.48 -14.87
N ASP A 50 -20.33 -3.80 -16.05
CA ASP A 50 -20.02 -5.17 -16.47
C ASP A 50 -18.57 -5.60 -16.17
N GLU A 51 -17.58 -4.66 -16.17
CA GLU A 51 -16.15 -4.97 -15.94
C GLU A 51 -15.48 -3.90 -15.05
N PRO A 52 -15.88 -3.76 -13.78
CA PRO A 52 -15.38 -2.66 -12.93
C PRO A 52 -13.87 -2.76 -12.67
N VAL A 53 -13.31 -3.97 -12.57
CA VAL A 53 -11.88 -4.17 -12.33
C VAL A 53 -11.05 -3.70 -13.52
N ALA A 54 -11.47 -4.03 -14.75
CA ALA A 54 -10.79 -3.61 -15.97
C ALA A 54 -10.82 -2.08 -16.13
N ALA A 55 -11.97 -1.44 -15.84
CA ALA A 55 -12.12 0.01 -15.91
C ALA A 55 -11.21 0.73 -14.90
N VAL A 56 -11.18 0.26 -13.65
CA VAL A 56 -10.30 0.80 -12.60
C VAL A 56 -8.83 0.59 -12.97
N ALA A 57 -8.47 -0.61 -13.43
CA ALA A 57 -7.11 -0.90 -13.87
C ALA A 57 -6.65 0.06 -14.98
N ALA A 58 -7.46 0.24 -16.03
CA ALA A 58 -7.14 1.14 -17.13
C ALA A 58 -6.96 2.60 -16.68
N ALA A 59 -7.76 3.04 -15.70
CA ALA A 59 -7.70 4.39 -15.18
C ALA A 59 -6.49 4.65 -14.28
N VAL A 60 -6.14 3.71 -13.41
CA VAL A 60 -5.10 3.92 -12.38
C VAL A 60 -3.72 3.48 -12.82
N SER A 61 -3.62 2.47 -13.68
CA SER A 61 -2.34 1.94 -14.19
C SER A 61 -1.37 2.99 -14.72
N PRO A 62 -1.78 4.04 -15.44
CA PRO A 62 -0.84 5.08 -15.89
C PRO A 62 -0.08 5.79 -14.77
N ALA A 63 -0.67 5.88 -13.57
CA ALA A 63 -0.02 6.48 -12.40
C ALA A 63 0.88 5.51 -11.62
N VAL A 64 0.81 4.20 -11.90
CA VAL A 64 1.61 3.17 -11.22
C VAL A 64 2.95 3.00 -11.93
N VAL A 65 4.03 3.06 -11.18
CA VAL A 65 5.40 3.01 -11.67
C VAL A 65 6.18 1.84 -11.07
N GLN A 66 7.15 1.34 -11.81
CA GLN A 66 8.15 0.42 -11.29
C GLN A 66 9.30 1.19 -10.69
N LEU A 67 9.77 0.74 -9.53
CA LEU A 67 10.95 1.26 -8.87
C LEU A 67 12.05 0.18 -8.89
N GLU A 68 13.22 0.56 -9.40
CA GLU A 68 14.39 -0.30 -9.44
C GLU A 68 15.50 0.34 -8.58
N SER A 69 15.84 -0.34 -7.49
CA SER A 69 16.95 0.03 -6.59
C SER A 69 18.10 -0.96 -6.73
N SER A 70 19.21 -0.68 -6.06
CA SER A 70 20.35 -1.61 -6.00
C SER A 70 20.01 -2.92 -5.27
N THR A 71 18.95 -2.94 -4.47
CA THR A 71 18.53 -4.07 -3.64
C THR A 71 17.40 -4.89 -4.26
N GLY A 72 16.69 -4.35 -5.27
CA GLY A 72 15.59 -5.08 -5.92
C GLY A 72 14.64 -4.22 -6.72
N LEU A 73 13.52 -4.84 -7.05
CA LEU A 73 12.42 -4.24 -7.80
C LEU A 73 11.19 -4.14 -6.90
N GLY A 74 10.49 -3.02 -7.00
CA GLY A 74 9.20 -2.80 -6.36
C GLY A 74 8.31 -1.91 -7.20
N THR A 75 7.24 -1.44 -6.59
CA THR A 75 6.24 -0.59 -7.24
C THR A 75 6.06 0.70 -6.43
N GLY A 76 5.61 1.75 -7.08
CA GLY A 76 5.13 2.98 -6.48
C GLY A 76 3.98 3.53 -7.31
N PHE A 77 3.43 4.65 -6.89
CA PHE A 77 2.45 5.39 -7.68
C PHE A 77 2.63 6.90 -7.49
N VAL A 78 2.46 7.62 -8.58
CA VAL A 78 2.49 9.08 -8.59
C VAL A 78 1.24 9.60 -7.91
N TYR A 79 1.37 10.44 -6.89
CA TYR A 79 0.24 11.00 -6.14
C TYR A 79 0.14 12.52 -6.17
N ASP A 80 1.11 13.17 -6.82
CA ASP A 80 1.16 14.63 -6.96
C ASP A 80 1.79 15.02 -8.31
N GLU A 81 1.25 16.07 -8.95
CA GLU A 81 1.67 16.56 -10.26
C GLU A 81 3.13 17.04 -10.31
N SER A 82 3.69 17.40 -9.16
CA SER A 82 5.11 17.76 -9.06
C SER A 82 6.06 16.57 -9.21
N GLY A 83 5.56 15.33 -9.33
CA GLY A 83 6.36 14.12 -9.49
C GLY A 83 6.69 13.42 -8.17
N LEU A 84 5.85 13.57 -7.15
CA LEU A 84 5.96 12.80 -5.92
C LEU A 84 5.34 11.42 -6.08
N ILE A 85 6.08 10.40 -5.64
CA ILE A 85 5.71 8.99 -5.74
C ILE A 85 5.69 8.39 -4.34
N LEU A 86 4.58 7.74 -3.98
CA LEU A 86 4.47 6.91 -2.78
C LEU A 86 4.89 5.47 -3.08
N THR A 87 5.58 4.87 -2.11
CA THR A 87 5.99 3.45 -2.15
C THR A 87 6.16 2.91 -0.73
N ALA A 88 6.44 1.62 -0.59
CA ALA A 88 6.88 1.02 0.67
C ALA A 88 8.35 1.34 0.94
N HIS A 89 8.72 1.59 2.22
CA HIS A 89 10.08 1.95 2.60
C HIS A 89 11.08 0.86 2.23
N HIS A 90 10.75 -0.42 2.48
CA HIS A 90 11.64 -1.55 2.19
C HIS A 90 12.01 -1.67 0.70
N VAL A 91 11.22 -1.08 -0.23
CA VAL A 91 11.52 -1.05 -1.67
C VAL A 91 12.71 -0.15 -1.99
N VAL A 92 12.88 0.92 -1.22
CA VAL A 92 13.90 1.96 -1.45
C VAL A 92 14.93 2.02 -0.32
N GLU A 93 14.90 1.08 0.61
CA GLU A 93 15.79 1.05 1.77
C GLU A 93 17.26 1.08 1.36
N GLY A 94 18.01 2.03 1.95
CA GLY A 94 19.43 2.22 1.69
C GLY A 94 19.77 2.85 0.33
N ALA A 95 18.79 3.23 -0.48
CA ALA A 95 18.98 3.92 -1.74
C ALA A 95 18.81 5.44 -1.58
N GLU A 96 19.71 6.23 -2.16
CA GLU A 96 19.53 7.68 -2.32
C GLU A 96 18.78 8.00 -3.61
N GLU A 97 18.97 7.17 -4.65
CA GLU A 97 18.34 7.28 -5.95
C GLU A 97 17.82 5.93 -6.43
N VAL A 98 16.73 5.95 -7.19
CA VAL A 98 16.12 4.78 -7.82
C VAL A 98 15.79 5.07 -9.28
N GLN A 99 15.78 4.03 -10.12
CA GLN A 99 15.23 4.17 -11.48
C GLN A 99 13.71 4.00 -11.43
N VAL A 100 13.00 4.99 -11.93
CA VAL A 100 11.55 5.00 -12.03
C VAL A 100 11.16 4.70 -13.47
N ARG A 101 10.43 3.62 -13.71
CA ARG A 101 9.88 3.27 -15.03
C ARG A 101 8.38 3.48 -15.01
N PHE A 102 7.90 4.31 -15.92
CA PHE A 102 6.49 4.62 -16.11
C PHE A 102 5.77 3.58 -16.98
N ALA A 103 4.43 3.65 -17.00
CA ALA A 103 3.58 2.71 -17.74
C ALA A 103 3.81 2.76 -19.27
N ASP A 104 4.20 3.90 -19.82
CA ASP A 104 4.55 4.10 -21.22
C ASP A 104 5.96 3.59 -21.58
N GLY A 105 6.72 3.11 -20.59
CA GLY A 105 8.09 2.62 -20.73
C GLY A 105 9.16 3.69 -20.59
N SER A 106 8.80 4.97 -20.44
CA SER A 106 9.75 6.04 -20.14
C SER A 106 10.43 5.84 -18.79
N ARG A 107 11.62 6.41 -18.60
CA ARG A 107 12.41 6.22 -17.38
C ARG A 107 12.97 7.56 -16.90
N LEU A 108 12.86 7.80 -15.60
CA LEU A 108 13.48 8.92 -14.92
C LEU A 108 14.28 8.41 -13.72
N THR A 109 15.28 9.17 -13.31
CA THR A 109 15.93 8.96 -12.01
C THR A 109 15.09 9.64 -10.95
N GLY A 110 14.68 8.89 -9.93
CA GLY A 110 13.97 9.39 -8.76
C GLY A 110 14.91 9.54 -7.57
N GLN A 111 14.81 10.65 -6.87
CA GLN A 111 15.49 10.90 -5.61
C GLN A 111 14.63 10.40 -4.46
N VAL A 112 15.17 9.58 -3.57
CA VAL A 112 14.50 9.16 -2.33
C VAL A 112 14.53 10.35 -1.36
N LEU A 113 13.39 10.99 -1.12
CA LEU A 113 13.29 12.12 -0.19
C LEU A 113 13.39 11.66 1.26
N GLY A 114 12.94 10.44 1.55
CA GLY A 114 12.97 9.82 2.87
C GLY A 114 12.03 8.64 2.96
N GLY A 115 12.10 7.96 4.09
CA GLY A 115 11.25 6.83 4.41
C GLY A 115 11.16 6.61 5.91
N ASP A 116 10.07 5.99 6.34
CA ASP A 116 9.80 5.64 7.72
C ASP A 116 9.69 4.11 7.86
N PRO A 117 10.69 3.45 8.48
CA PRO A 117 10.65 2.00 8.72
C PRO A 117 9.49 1.57 9.60
N SER A 118 8.99 2.46 10.48
CA SER A 118 7.95 2.12 11.45
C SER A 118 6.59 1.92 10.79
N THR A 119 6.30 2.66 9.76
CA THR A 119 5.06 2.58 8.96
C THR A 119 5.27 1.91 7.61
N ASP A 120 6.53 1.65 7.24
CA ASP A 120 6.96 1.15 5.93
C ASP A 120 6.54 2.04 4.76
N VAL A 121 6.55 3.38 4.94
CA VAL A 121 6.20 4.36 3.91
C VAL A 121 7.45 5.11 3.46
N ALA A 122 7.59 5.36 2.15
CA ALA A 122 8.63 6.22 1.60
C ALA A 122 8.10 7.10 0.47
N VAL A 123 8.82 8.20 0.22
CA VAL A 123 8.56 9.15 -0.85
C VAL A 123 9.76 9.26 -1.78
N VAL A 124 9.49 9.11 -3.07
CA VAL A 124 10.47 9.32 -4.14
C VAL A 124 10.01 10.53 -4.97
N LYS A 125 10.94 11.37 -5.37
CA LYS A 125 10.71 12.55 -6.20
C LYS A 125 11.36 12.36 -7.56
N VAL A 126 10.60 12.56 -8.63
CA VAL A 126 11.11 12.69 -9.99
C VAL A 126 10.93 14.12 -10.48
N GLU A 127 11.75 14.55 -11.43
CA GLU A 127 11.57 15.82 -12.15
C GLU A 127 11.01 15.48 -13.53
N PRO A 128 9.68 15.59 -13.72
CA PRO A 128 9.06 15.23 -14.99
C PRO A 128 9.28 16.32 -16.06
N ASP A 129 9.54 15.91 -17.28
CA ASP A 129 9.60 16.81 -18.44
C ASP A 129 8.21 17.01 -19.09
N GLU A 130 7.24 16.15 -18.76
CA GLU A 130 5.87 16.13 -19.28
C GLU A 130 4.87 15.91 -18.14
N ASP A 131 3.59 16.16 -18.40
CA ASP A 131 2.51 15.94 -17.44
C ASP A 131 2.41 14.46 -17.05
N LEU A 132 2.46 14.16 -15.76
CA LEU A 132 2.31 12.81 -15.23
C LEU A 132 0.86 12.44 -14.98
N ALA A 133 0.52 11.17 -15.18
CA ALA A 133 -0.71 10.62 -14.64
C ALA A 133 -0.60 10.56 -13.10
N VAL A 134 -1.60 11.09 -12.40
CA VAL A 134 -1.63 11.19 -10.94
C VAL A 134 -2.78 10.36 -10.38
N ALA A 135 -2.48 9.52 -9.39
CA ALA A 135 -3.49 8.71 -8.71
C ALA A 135 -4.27 9.53 -7.68
N THR A 136 -5.57 9.32 -7.61
CA THR A 136 -6.42 9.94 -6.60
C THR A 136 -6.34 9.15 -5.29
N LEU A 137 -6.02 9.81 -4.18
CA LEU A 137 -5.98 9.20 -2.85
C LEU A 137 -7.36 9.27 -2.18
N ALA A 138 -7.77 8.21 -1.49
CA ALA A 138 -9.01 8.13 -0.72
C ALA A 138 -8.84 8.62 0.73
N THR A 139 -8.10 9.72 0.94
CA THR A 139 -7.87 10.25 2.28
C THR A 139 -9.17 10.73 2.94
N GLY A 140 -9.35 10.38 4.22
CA GLY A 140 -10.56 10.70 4.98
C GLY A 140 -11.81 9.92 4.55
N VAL A 141 -11.64 8.84 3.78
CA VAL A 141 -12.73 7.97 3.33
C VAL A 141 -12.72 6.68 4.12
N ASP A 142 -13.84 6.33 4.72
CA ASP A 142 -13.97 5.09 5.47
C ASP A 142 -13.86 3.87 4.54
N VAL A 143 -12.87 3.02 4.83
CA VAL A 143 -12.70 1.73 4.17
C VAL A 143 -13.60 0.70 4.87
N THR A 144 -14.44 0.01 4.07
CA THR A 144 -15.44 -0.91 4.60
C THR A 144 -15.14 -2.36 4.24
N VAL A 145 -15.26 -3.27 5.22
CA VAL A 145 -15.11 -4.72 4.98
C VAL A 145 -16.15 -5.19 3.96
N GLY A 146 -15.68 -5.98 2.98
CA GLY A 146 -16.47 -6.49 1.88
C GLY A 146 -16.48 -5.59 0.63
N GLN A 147 -15.94 -4.36 0.68
CA GLN A 147 -15.79 -3.55 -0.53
C GLN A 147 -14.74 -4.15 -1.47
N LEU A 148 -14.92 -3.90 -2.78
CA LEU A 148 -13.95 -4.30 -3.80
C LEU A 148 -12.57 -3.69 -3.51
N ALA A 149 -11.54 -4.51 -3.58
CA ALA A 149 -10.14 -4.13 -3.46
C ALA A 149 -9.38 -4.65 -4.69
N ILE A 150 -8.66 -3.77 -5.36
CA ILE A 150 -7.90 -4.07 -6.57
C ILE A 150 -6.45 -3.71 -6.29
N ALA A 151 -5.55 -4.70 -6.31
CA ALA A 151 -4.13 -4.47 -6.13
C ALA A 151 -3.47 -4.32 -7.50
N ILE A 152 -2.73 -3.23 -7.68
CA ILE A 152 -2.01 -2.89 -8.91
C ILE A 152 -0.53 -2.73 -8.56
N GLY A 153 0.33 -3.42 -9.34
CA GLY A 153 1.77 -3.33 -9.22
C GLY A 153 2.45 -3.53 -10.57
N SER A 154 3.77 -3.36 -10.60
CA SER A 154 4.59 -3.51 -11.82
C SER A 154 5.77 -4.48 -11.55
N PRO A 155 5.50 -5.79 -11.38
CA PRO A 155 6.53 -6.78 -11.06
C PRO A 155 7.42 -7.09 -12.28
N PHE A 156 8.71 -7.38 -12.02
CA PHE A 156 9.66 -8.03 -12.94
C PHE A 156 9.90 -7.36 -14.32
N GLY A 157 9.65 -6.04 -14.46
CA GLY A 157 9.84 -5.37 -15.76
C GLY A 157 8.86 -5.83 -16.84
N LEU A 158 7.85 -6.60 -16.47
CA LEU A 158 6.71 -6.99 -17.29
C LEU A 158 5.62 -5.91 -17.18
N ASP A 159 4.64 -6.00 -18.06
CA ASP A 159 3.44 -5.17 -17.98
C ASP A 159 2.80 -5.28 -16.59
N GLN A 160 2.15 -4.20 -16.18
CA GLN A 160 1.51 -4.09 -14.88
C GLN A 160 0.65 -5.32 -14.55
N THR A 161 0.70 -5.74 -13.28
CA THR A 161 -0.10 -6.84 -12.77
C THR A 161 -1.26 -6.29 -11.96
N VAL A 162 -2.46 -6.74 -12.27
CA VAL A 162 -3.70 -6.40 -11.57
C VAL A 162 -4.28 -7.65 -10.96
N THR A 163 -4.58 -7.60 -9.67
CA THR A 163 -5.33 -8.64 -8.96
C THR A 163 -6.52 -8.01 -8.25
N SER A 164 -7.55 -8.79 -7.96
CA SER A 164 -8.76 -8.29 -7.30
C SER A 164 -9.26 -9.23 -6.24
N GLY A 165 -9.90 -8.66 -5.25
CA GLY A 165 -10.53 -9.31 -4.12
C GLY A 165 -11.41 -8.31 -3.37
N ILE A 166 -11.50 -8.44 -2.06
CA ILE A 166 -12.24 -7.55 -1.18
C ILE A 166 -11.35 -7.08 -0.03
N VAL A 167 -11.78 -6.04 0.65
CA VAL A 167 -11.28 -5.72 1.98
C VAL A 167 -11.81 -6.77 2.95
N SER A 168 -10.92 -7.59 3.51
CA SER A 168 -11.27 -8.67 4.43
C SER A 168 -11.36 -8.21 5.88
N ALA A 169 -10.54 -7.20 6.27
CA ALA A 169 -10.58 -6.55 7.58
C ALA A 169 -9.94 -5.16 7.50
N VAL A 170 -10.24 -4.30 8.47
CA VAL A 170 -9.64 -2.96 8.64
C VAL A 170 -9.10 -2.82 10.05
N GLY A 171 -7.95 -2.14 10.21
CA GLY A 171 -7.30 -1.93 11.48
C GLY A 171 -6.67 -3.19 12.06
N ARG A 172 -6.35 -4.16 11.21
CA ARG A 172 -5.67 -5.39 11.65
C ARG A 172 -4.18 -5.10 11.83
N SER A 173 -3.63 -5.51 12.96
CA SER A 173 -2.21 -5.33 13.22
C SER A 173 -1.37 -6.10 12.20
N SER A 174 -0.48 -5.40 11.51
CA SER A 174 0.52 -5.94 10.59
C SER A 174 1.90 -5.54 11.05
N GLU A 175 2.85 -6.48 11.03
CA GLU A 175 4.24 -6.22 11.37
C GLU A 175 4.93 -5.52 10.18
N THR A 176 5.68 -4.46 10.49
CA THR A 176 6.58 -3.77 9.55
C THR A 176 8.01 -3.92 10.06
N PRO A 177 9.05 -3.59 9.27
CA PRO A 177 10.44 -3.65 9.74
C PRO A 177 10.70 -2.87 11.02
N GLY A 178 10.02 -1.75 11.24
CA GLY A 178 10.16 -0.89 12.42
C GLY A 178 9.07 -1.06 13.48
N GLY A 179 8.12 -1.99 13.31
CA GLY A 179 7.09 -2.22 14.32
C GLY A 179 5.78 -2.79 13.82
N VAL A 180 4.67 -2.26 14.32
CA VAL A 180 3.32 -2.74 14.00
C VAL A 180 2.43 -1.58 13.63
N ILE A 181 1.64 -1.70 12.57
CA ILE A 181 0.67 -0.70 12.11
C ILE A 181 -0.73 -1.30 11.98
N PRO A 182 -1.80 -0.48 12.09
CA PRO A 182 -3.13 -0.91 11.70
C PRO A 182 -3.22 -0.98 10.18
N ALA A 183 -3.34 -2.18 9.62
CA ALA A 183 -3.35 -2.42 8.18
C ALA A 183 -4.75 -2.73 7.65
N ILE A 184 -4.93 -2.57 6.34
CA ILE A 184 -6.05 -3.10 5.59
C ILE A 184 -5.69 -4.52 5.18
N GLN A 185 -6.50 -5.50 5.57
CA GLN A 185 -6.37 -6.88 5.09
C GLN A 185 -7.20 -7.08 3.83
N THR A 186 -6.65 -7.77 2.84
CA THR A 186 -7.35 -8.12 1.59
C THR A 186 -7.05 -9.57 1.18
N ASP A 187 -7.96 -10.19 0.46
CA ASP A 187 -7.74 -11.47 -0.23
C ASP A 187 -7.34 -11.30 -1.70
N ALA A 188 -7.26 -10.05 -2.19
CA ALA A 188 -6.60 -9.77 -3.48
C ALA A 188 -5.18 -10.32 -3.44
N PRO A 189 -4.75 -11.16 -4.40
CA PRO A 189 -3.40 -11.71 -4.41
C PRO A 189 -2.32 -10.63 -4.44
N ILE A 190 -1.56 -10.49 -3.35
CA ILE A 190 -0.34 -9.68 -3.24
C ILE A 190 0.84 -10.62 -3.34
N ASN A 191 1.82 -10.33 -4.18
CA ASN A 191 3.04 -11.11 -4.37
C ASN A 191 4.23 -10.18 -4.55
N SER A 192 5.44 -10.74 -4.53
CA SER A 192 6.67 -9.97 -4.80
C SER A 192 6.53 -9.18 -6.10
N GLY A 193 6.84 -7.88 -6.02
CA GLY A 193 6.69 -6.92 -7.12
C GLY A 193 5.43 -6.06 -7.05
N ASN A 194 4.38 -6.46 -6.31
CA ASN A 194 3.26 -5.58 -6.01
C ASN A 194 3.54 -4.66 -4.80
N SER A 195 4.55 -5.01 -3.97
CA SER A 195 4.93 -4.21 -2.79
C SER A 195 5.27 -2.78 -3.16
N GLY A 196 4.73 -1.82 -2.41
CA GLY A 196 4.79 -0.39 -2.69
C GLY A 196 3.75 0.09 -3.71
N GLY A 197 3.04 -0.81 -4.39
CA GLY A 197 1.99 -0.51 -5.35
C GLY A 197 0.66 -0.13 -4.70
N ALA A 198 -0.34 0.10 -5.52
CA ALA A 198 -1.62 0.64 -5.10
C ALA A 198 -2.62 -0.46 -4.71
N LEU A 199 -3.30 -0.31 -3.57
CA LEU A 199 -4.58 -0.95 -3.30
C LEU A 199 -5.69 0.07 -3.59
N VAL A 200 -6.62 -0.28 -4.47
CA VAL A 200 -7.55 0.65 -5.11
C VAL A 200 -9.00 0.24 -4.84
N ASP A 201 -9.88 1.20 -4.60
CA ASP A 201 -11.31 0.95 -4.48
C ASP A 201 -12.02 0.88 -5.85
N ARG A 202 -13.33 0.62 -5.83
CA ARG A 202 -14.15 0.56 -7.05
C ARG A 202 -14.21 1.88 -7.81
N GLN A 203 -13.96 3.00 -7.17
CA GLN A 203 -13.96 4.33 -7.77
C GLN A 203 -12.61 4.73 -8.37
N GLY A 204 -11.61 3.84 -8.31
CA GLY A 204 -10.26 4.12 -8.79
C GLY A 204 -9.43 4.98 -7.83
N ARG A 205 -9.83 5.07 -6.56
CA ARG A 205 -9.08 5.81 -5.55
C ARG A 205 -8.19 4.87 -4.76
N ILE A 206 -6.98 5.32 -4.45
CA ILE A 206 -6.04 4.56 -3.64
C ILE A 206 -6.49 4.55 -2.19
N ILE A 207 -6.76 3.37 -1.63
CA ILE A 207 -7.12 3.15 -0.22
C ILE A 207 -5.93 2.69 0.63
N GLY A 208 -4.83 2.24 -0.01
CA GLY A 208 -3.62 1.81 0.70
C GLY A 208 -2.46 1.51 -0.21
N ILE A 209 -1.28 1.28 0.38
CA ILE A 209 -0.05 0.80 -0.27
C ILE A 209 0.04 -0.71 -0.04
N ASN A 210 0.15 -1.50 -1.11
CA ASN A 210 0.39 -2.94 -1.00
C ASN A 210 1.72 -3.18 -0.28
N ASP A 211 1.73 -3.97 0.78
CA ASP A 211 2.90 -4.17 1.62
C ASP A 211 3.32 -5.63 1.63
N SER A 212 2.68 -6.45 2.42
CA SER A 212 3.15 -7.77 2.79
C SER A 212 2.07 -8.85 2.67
N ILE A 213 2.52 -10.10 2.76
CA ILE A 213 1.66 -11.29 2.77
C ILE A 213 2.01 -12.18 3.97
N ILE A 214 1.01 -12.89 4.50
CA ILE A 214 1.28 -14.06 5.34
C ILE A 214 1.56 -15.23 4.39
N THR A 215 2.80 -15.72 4.43
CA THR A 215 3.18 -16.96 3.73
C THR A 215 2.98 -18.15 4.64
N GLY A 216 2.45 -19.26 4.10
CA GLY A 216 2.41 -20.54 4.83
C GLY A 216 3.83 -21.00 5.16
N GLY A 217 4.11 -21.28 6.42
CA GLY A 217 5.40 -21.85 6.81
C GLY A 217 5.60 -23.20 6.12
N GLY A 218 6.62 -23.29 5.24
CA GLY A 218 6.94 -24.50 4.47
C GLY A 218 7.47 -24.18 3.07
N GLU A 219 7.59 -25.19 2.21
CA GLU A 219 8.11 -25.06 0.84
C GLU A 219 7.20 -24.25 -0.13
N SER A 220 6.00 -23.84 0.25
CA SER A 220 5.10 -23.01 -0.56
C SER A 220 5.18 -21.55 -0.15
N ASN A 221 5.98 -20.75 -0.87
CA ASN A 221 6.09 -19.31 -0.71
C ASN A 221 4.94 -18.52 -1.39
N GLY A 222 3.75 -19.09 -1.53
CA GLY A 222 2.61 -18.45 -2.18
C GLY A 222 1.70 -17.68 -1.22
N ASN A 223 0.96 -16.69 -1.74
CA ASN A 223 -0.10 -15.99 -1.03
C ASN A 223 -1.21 -16.97 -0.61
N LEU A 224 -1.54 -17.01 0.68
CA LEU A 224 -2.64 -17.82 1.24
C LEU A 224 -4.00 -17.12 1.17
N GLY A 225 -4.14 -16.03 0.41
CA GLY A 225 -5.35 -15.20 0.41
C GLY A 225 -5.37 -14.23 1.59
N ILE A 226 -4.21 -13.90 2.16
CA ILE A 226 -4.06 -12.93 3.24
C ILE A 226 -2.94 -11.97 2.83
N GLY A 227 -3.33 -10.81 2.33
CA GLY A 227 -2.46 -9.69 2.03
C GLY A 227 -2.76 -8.52 2.94
N PHE A 228 -1.79 -7.65 3.14
CA PHE A 228 -1.92 -6.43 3.91
C PHE A 228 -1.53 -5.22 3.07
N ALA A 229 -2.18 -4.10 3.36
CA ALA A 229 -1.83 -2.82 2.80
C ALA A 229 -1.82 -1.75 3.89
N ILE A 230 -0.87 -0.82 3.78
CA ILE A 230 -0.73 0.35 4.64
C ILE A 230 -1.88 1.30 4.28
N PRO A 231 -2.74 1.71 5.24
CA PRO A 231 -3.83 2.64 4.96
C PRO A 231 -3.34 3.96 4.36
N ILE A 232 -4.05 4.48 3.37
CA ILE A 232 -3.61 5.67 2.64
C ILE A 232 -3.55 6.93 3.52
N ASP A 233 -4.38 7.02 4.56
CA ASP A 233 -4.33 8.14 5.50
C ASP A 233 -3.01 8.16 6.28
N ILE A 234 -2.50 6.99 6.68
CA ILE A 234 -1.19 6.86 7.32
C ILE A 234 -0.09 7.22 6.32
N ALA A 235 -0.15 6.63 5.12
CA ALA A 235 0.85 6.87 4.10
C ALA A 235 0.95 8.35 3.72
N LYS A 236 -0.19 9.03 3.57
CA LYS A 236 -0.24 10.46 3.24
C LYS A 236 0.31 11.34 4.38
N LEU A 237 -0.03 11.02 5.63
CA LEU A 237 0.48 11.72 6.80
C LEU A 237 2.01 11.65 6.89
N VAL A 238 2.58 10.46 6.71
CA VAL A 238 4.03 10.24 6.71
C VAL A 238 4.69 10.93 5.52
N ALA A 239 4.09 10.83 4.33
CA ALA A 239 4.58 11.47 3.13
C ALA A 239 4.66 12.99 3.27
N ASP A 240 3.64 13.63 3.84
CA ASP A 240 3.62 15.08 4.04
C ASP A 240 4.78 15.54 4.93
N ARG A 241 5.11 14.76 5.96
CA ARG A 241 6.25 15.04 6.85
C ARG A 241 7.58 14.87 6.14
N ILE A 242 7.75 13.77 5.39
CA ILE A 242 8.97 13.54 4.60
C ILE A 242 9.20 14.72 3.65
N VAL A 243 8.16 15.14 2.93
CA VAL A 243 8.25 16.27 1.99
C VAL A 243 8.54 17.60 2.70
N ALA A 244 7.99 17.79 3.91
CA ALA A 244 8.26 18.98 4.73
C ALA A 244 9.65 18.94 5.42
N GLY A 245 10.37 17.80 5.36
CA GLY A 245 11.63 17.60 6.09
C GLY A 245 11.43 17.48 7.60
N GLU A 246 10.25 17.09 8.04
CA GLU A 246 9.90 16.88 9.43
C GLU A 246 10.24 15.46 9.90
N SER A 247 10.31 15.25 11.23
CA SER A 247 10.51 13.89 11.79
C SER A 247 9.30 13.01 11.53
N THR A 248 9.56 11.76 11.16
CA THR A 248 8.56 10.70 11.04
C THR A 248 8.55 9.78 12.27
N GLU A 249 9.30 10.11 13.33
CA GLU A 249 9.32 9.32 14.55
C GLU A 249 7.91 9.12 15.10
N ALA A 250 7.60 7.86 15.40
CA ALA A 250 6.32 7.48 15.98
C ALA A 250 6.19 7.95 17.44
N GLY A 251 4.97 8.26 17.85
CA GLY A 251 4.66 8.55 19.24
C GLY A 251 4.99 7.37 20.13
N TYR A 252 5.48 7.69 21.33
CA TYR A 252 5.86 6.73 22.35
C TYR A 252 4.99 6.89 23.59
N LEU A 253 4.45 5.76 24.11
CA LEU A 253 3.59 5.74 25.29
C LEU A 253 4.35 5.32 26.56
N GLY A 254 5.25 4.34 26.44
CA GLY A 254 6.04 3.83 27.56
C GLY A 254 5.30 2.86 28.48
N VAL A 255 4.64 1.87 27.89
CA VAL A 255 3.98 0.77 28.61
C VAL A 255 4.47 -0.58 28.10
N GLU A 256 4.57 -1.54 29.00
CA GLU A 256 4.68 -2.95 28.67
C GLU A 256 3.31 -3.59 28.81
N GLY A 257 2.96 -4.45 27.87
CA GLY A 257 1.65 -5.03 27.84
C GLY A 257 1.62 -6.53 28.00
N ALA A 258 0.46 -7.01 28.42
CA ALA A 258 0.10 -8.41 28.40
C ALA A 258 -1.24 -8.58 27.67
N GLU A 259 -1.49 -9.80 27.18
CA GLU A 259 -2.80 -10.17 26.69
C GLU A 259 -3.82 -10.00 27.83
N ALA A 260 -4.93 -9.29 27.56
CA ALA A 260 -6.00 -9.17 28.54
C ALA A 260 -6.55 -10.57 28.87
N THR A 261 -6.53 -10.94 30.16
CA THR A 261 -7.01 -12.24 30.58
C THR A 261 -8.52 -12.23 30.81
N GLY A 262 -9.19 -13.31 30.41
CA GLY A 262 -10.63 -13.47 30.56
C GLY A 262 -11.42 -13.03 29.33
N ASN A 263 -12.68 -12.61 29.52
CA ASN A 263 -13.61 -12.25 28.43
C ASN A 263 -13.53 -10.74 28.04
N ARG A 264 -12.43 -10.06 28.36
CA ARG A 264 -12.24 -8.63 28.11
C ARG A 264 -11.38 -8.44 26.87
N ALA A 265 -11.87 -7.69 25.91
CA ALA A 265 -11.08 -7.20 24.78
C ALA A 265 -10.39 -5.90 25.21
N GLY A 266 -9.10 -5.76 24.88
CA GLY A 266 -8.32 -4.57 25.19
C GLY A 266 -6.83 -4.89 25.36
N ALA A 267 -6.05 -3.85 25.61
CA ALA A 267 -4.62 -3.93 25.90
C ALA A 267 -4.39 -3.80 27.41
N ALA A 268 -4.01 -4.89 28.09
CA ALA A 268 -3.73 -4.86 29.52
C ALA A 268 -2.32 -4.32 29.75
N ILE A 269 -2.19 -3.30 30.62
CA ILE A 269 -0.90 -2.72 31.02
C ILE A 269 -0.29 -3.61 32.12
N ALA A 270 0.85 -4.25 31.80
CA ALA A 270 1.61 -5.07 32.74
C ALA A 270 2.66 -4.26 33.50
N ALA A 271 3.20 -3.21 32.88
CA ALA A 271 4.11 -2.27 33.53
C ALA A 271 4.03 -0.90 32.87
N VAL A 272 4.34 0.15 33.64
CA VAL A 272 4.49 1.52 33.14
C VAL A 272 5.93 1.94 33.37
N GLU A 273 6.61 2.40 32.34
CA GLU A 273 7.99 2.83 32.41
C GLU A 273 8.08 4.15 33.20
N ALA A 274 9.02 4.23 34.12
CA ALA A 274 9.18 5.41 34.96
C ALA A 274 9.67 6.62 34.14
N GLY A 275 8.98 7.77 34.25
CA GLY A 275 9.27 8.98 33.49
C GLY A 275 8.80 8.93 32.03
N SER A 276 7.96 7.94 31.69
CA SER A 276 7.31 7.86 30.37
C SER A 276 6.06 8.73 30.31
N PRO A 277 5.56 9.05 29.12
CA PRO A 277 4.27 9.71 28.89
C PRO A 277 3.11 9.04 29.63
N ALA A 278 3.09 7.70 29.66
CA ALA A 278 2.09 6.92 30.38
C ALA A 278 2.14 7.17 31.89
N ALA A 279 3.35 7.21 32.48
CA ALA A 279 3.54 7.50 33.91
C ALA A 279 3.09 8.93 34.24
N ASP A 280 3.46 9.92 33.39
CA ASP A 280 3.09 11.32 33.61
C ASP A 280 1.58 11.54 33.49
N ALA A 281 0.90 10.77 32.65
CA ALA A 281 -0.56 10.78 32.52
C ALA A 281 -1.29 9.98 33.61
N GLY A 282 -0.56 9.28 34.50
CA GLY A 282 -1.14 8.51 35.58
C GLY A 282 -1.73 7.16 35.22
N LEU A 283 -1.25 6.57 34.13
CA LEU A 283 -1.53 5.15 33.79
C LEU A 283 -0.79 4.25 34.81
N THR A 284 -1.38 3.12 35.13
CA THR A 284 -0.85 2.19 36.11
C THR A 284 -0.96 0.75 35.66
N GLU A 285 -0.13 -0.13 36.25
CA GLU A 285 -0.28 -1.57 36.07
C GLU A 285 -1.70 -2.02 36.44
N GLY A 286 -2.27 -2.87 35.60
CA GLY A 286 -3.64 -3.39 35.74
C GLY A 286 -4.70 -2.60 34.98
N ASP A 287 -4.40 -1.42 34.43
CA ASP A 287 -5.30 -0.73 33.51
C ASP A 287 -5.48 -1.56 32.23
N VAL A 288 -6.67 -1.52 31.66
CA VAL A 288 -6.95 -2.12 30.35
C VAL A 288 -7.37 -1.02 29.39
N VAL A 289 -6.54 -0.73 28.37
CA VAL A 289 -6.89 0.25 27.33
C VAL A 289 -7.91 -0.40 26.40
N VAL A 290 -9.09 0.19 26.29
CA VAL A 290 -10.21 -0.31 25.48
C VAL A 290 -10.49 0.54 24.24
N ALA A 291 -10.02 1.80 24.21
CA ALA A 291 -10.06 2.65 23.01
C ALA A 291 -8.92 3.68 23.00
N VAL A 292 -8.56 4.14 21.79
CA VAL A 292 -7.65 5.26 21.50
C VAL A 292 -8.39 6.23 20.58
N GLY A 293 -8.57 7.48 21.00
CA GLY A 293 -9.31 8.48 20.23
C GLY A 293 -10.72 8.03 19.84
N GLY A 294 -11.40 7.25 20.71
CA GLY A 294 -12.71 6.66 20.43
C GLY A 294 -12.70 5.41 19.55
N GLN A 295 -11.57 5.02 19.01
CA GLN A 295 -11.42 3.78 18.23
C GLN A 295 -11.10 2.61 19.16
N ARG A 296 -11.90 1.54 19.09
CA ARG A 296 -11.74 0.36 19.95
C ARG A 296 -10.33 -0.25 19.83
N VAL A 297 -9.80 -0.67 20.96
CA VAL A 297 -8.56 -1.45 21.08
C VAL A 297 -8.92 -2.90 21.41
N SER A 298 -8.36 -3.85 20.67
CA SER A 298 -8.63 -5.28 20.83
C SER A 298 -7.48 -6.06 21.47
N SER A 299 -6.24 -5.54 21.40
CA SER A 299 -5.02 -6.18 21.88
C SER A 299 -3.92 -5.14 22.16
N MET A 300 -2.82 -5.56 22.78
CA MET A 300 -1.63 -4.71 22.95
C MET A 300 -1.02 -4.33 21.60
N THR A 301 -1.00 -5.24 20.65
CA THR A 301 -0.53 -4.99 19.29
C THR A 301 -1.38 -3.92 18.58
N ASP A 302 -2.71 -3.96 18.78
CA ASP A 302 -3.62 -2.94 18.24
C ASP A 302 -3.40 -1.57 18.92
N LEU A 303 -3.17 -1.53 20.23
CA LEU A 303 -2.78 -0.30 20.94
C LEU A 303 -1.49 0.27 20.36
N ALA A 304 -0.45 -0.55 20.24
CA ALA A 304 0.84 -0.12 19.69
C ALA A 304 0.69 0.43 18.26
N ALA A 305 -0.11 -0.23 17.41
CA ALA A 305 -0.39 0.22 16.07
C ALA A 305 -1.04 1.63 16.03
N LYS A 306 -2.04 1.87 16.91
CA LYS A 306 -2.74 3.17 16.99
C LYS A 306 -1.84 4.29 17.51
N ILE A 307 -1.02 4.00 18.53
CA ILE A 307 -0.06 4.97 19.08
C ILE A 307 0.99 5.37 18.02
N ARG A 308 1.48 4.43 17.22
CA ARG A 308 2.48 4.68 16.17
C ARG A 308 2.00 5.58 15.04
N THR A 309 0.69 5.74 14.86
CA THR A 309 0.14 6.69 13.88
C THR A 309 0.12 8.14 14.37
N SER A 310 0.40 8.36 15.66
CA SER A 310 0.52 9.67 16.27
C SER A 310 1.98 10.08 16.42
N LEU A 311 2.24 11.36 16.65
CA LEU A 311 3.58 11.94 16.80
C LEU A 311 4.01 12.09 18.24
N PRO A 312 5.31 12.21 18.49
CA PRO A 312 5.80 12.86 19.70
C PRO A 312 5.22 14.26 19.85
N GLY A 313 4.63 14.54 21.01
CA GLY A 313 3.97 15.82 21.31
C GLY A 313 2.46 15.83 21.08
N ASP A 314 1.90 14.86 20.37
CA ASP A 314 0.45 14.73 20.19
C ASP A 314 -0.25 14.34 21.49
N ASP A 315 -1.40 14.97 21.75
CA ASP A 315 -2.31 14.57 22.83
C ASP A 315 -3.26 13.48 22.35
N VAL A 316 -3.16 12.29 22.94
CA VAL A 316 -4.00 11.13 22.62
C VAL A 316 -4.89 10.78 23.79
N THR A 317 -6.20 10.69 23.57
CA THR A 317 -7.13 10.25 24.60
C THR A 317 -7.26 8.73 24.58
N LEU A 318 -6.89 8.10 25.70
CA LEU A 318 -7.07 6.67 25.95
C LEU A 318 -8.31 6.46 26.82
N THR A 319 -9.25 5.63 26.36
CA THR A 319 -10.30 5.13 27.25
C THR A 319 -9.78 3.86 27.90
N ILE A 320 -9.66 3.86 29.22
CA ILE A 320 -9.16 2.73 30.02
C ILE A 320 -10.26 2.17 30.92
N GLU A 321 -10.19 0.88 31.20
CA GLU A 321 -10.94 0.25 32.28
C GLU A 321 -10.01 0.06 33.49
N ARG A 322 -10.34 0.71 34.63
CA ARG A 322 -9.64 0.61 35.90
C ARG A 322 -10.66 0.23 36.99
N GLU A 323 -10.44 -0.88 37.68
CA GLU A 323 -11.35 -1.37 38.73
C GLU A 323 -12.82 -1.52 38.28
N GLY A 324 -13.05 -1.82 37.00
CA GLY A 324 -14.39 -1.97 36.43
C GLY A 324 -15.10 -0.66 36.06
N GLN A 325 -14.38 0.46 36.06
CA GLN A 325 -14.87 1.77 35.64
C GLN A 325 -14.12 2.22 34.39
N GLU A 326 -14.83 2.77 33.42
CA GLU A 326 -14.21 3.41 32.26
C GLU A 326 -13.81 4.84 32.63
N LEU A 327 -12.59 5.22 32.24
CA LEU A 327 -11.98 6.53 32.45
C LEU A 327 -11.28 6.97 31.19
N ASP A 328 -11.41 8.24 30.85
CA ASP A 328 -10.63 8.84 29.77
C ASP A 328 -9.36 9.48 30.36
N VAL A 329 -8.22 9.10 29.80
CA VAL A 329 -6.89 9.61 30.18
C VAL A 329 -6.26 10.22 28.93
N THR A 330 -5.96 11.52 28.98
CA THR A 330 -5.21 12.18 27.92
C THR A 330 -3.72 12.05 28.18
N VAL A 331 -2.99 11.55 27.20
CA VAL A 331 -1.54 11.35 27.27
C VAL A 331 -0.89 12.19 26.16
N GLN A 332 0.07 13.02 26.51
CA GLN A 332 0.94 13.64 25.53
C GLN A 332 2.06 12.65 25.18
N LEU A 333 2.10 12.19 23.93
CA LEU A 333 3.07 11.20 23.50
C LEU A 333 4.49 11.77 23.48
N GLY A 334 5.45 10.94 23.81
CA GLY A 334 6.88 11.27 23.78
C GLY A 334 7.61 10.65 22.59
N THR A 335 8.94 10.79 22.60
CA THR A 335 9.86 10.06 21.73
C THR A 335 10.38 8.84 22.46
N ALA A 336 10.48 7.70 21.78
CA ALA A 336 11.08 6.52 22.37
C ALA A 336 12.54 6.79 22.79
N PRO A 337 13.00 6.29 23.94
CA PRO A 337 14.40 6.44 24.32
C PRO A 337 15.31 5.77 23.28
N ALA A 338 16.43 6.42 22.97
CA ALA A 338 17.44 5.84 22.09
C ALA A 338 18.03 4.58 22.75
N ASN A 339 17.97 3.45 22.05
CA ASN A 339 18.59 2.18 22.47
C ASN A 339 20.13 2.24 22.46
#